data_cfc8f69eb02f39ac8cee459da502ad45
#
_entry.id   cfc8f69eb02f39ac8cee459da502ad45
#
_cell.length_a   1.000
_cell.length_b   1.000
_cell.length_c   1.000
_cell.angle_alpha   90.00
_cell.angle_beta   90.00
_cell.angle_gamma   90.00
#
_symmetry.space_group_name_H-M   'P 1'
#
loop_
_entity.id
_entity.type
_entity.pdbx_description
1 polymer ?
#
loop_
_entity_poly.entity_id
_entity_poly.type
_entity_poly.pdbx_seq_one_letter_code
_entity_poly.pdbx_strand_id
1 'polypeptide(L)'
;MAKVKSLHIGLNAVDPASYGAPFELNACEADAHDMRRIAKAQGAEAKVLLTADATCAAVLEGIASASSRLKSGDLFFLTYSGHGGQVQDVDGDEQDDQLDETWCLFDTQLRDDDINTALASFVEGVRILMLSDSCHSGTVSRGIALDRDEKLTTASAPKRLPLDATKREFAQHAQQYHSRGVVPQSAIKATGVLISGCRDNQTSQDGDVNGAFTAAFLSAWEDGDFKGDHSELHAAVVKILKEQDYEQVPNLQTVAKEDDAFKEFLAQRPLNI
;
A
#
# COMPACT_ATOMS: atom_id res chain seq x y z
N MET A 1 15.13 24.39 0.88
CA MET A 1 15.05 23.14 0.13
C MET A 1 13.83 22.39 0.63
N ALA A 2 13.06 21.80 -0.26
CA ALA A 2 11.97 20.91 0.11
C ALA A 2 12.51 19.72 0.92
N LYS A 3 11.67 19.16 1.79
CA LYS A 3 12.03 18.01 2.63
C LYS A 3 11.32 16.77 2.14
N VAL A 4 11.93 15.62 2.35
CA VAL A 4 11.27 14.32 2.16
C VAL A 4 11.23 13.59 3.48
N LYS A 5 10.05 13.09 3.83
CA LYS A 5 9.88 12.06 4.85
C LYS A 5 9.31 10.81 4.21
N SER A 6 9.71 9.67 4.71
CA SER A 6 9.16 8.41 4.21
C SER A 6 8.87 7.42 5.33
N LEU A 7 7.83 6.61 5.09
CA LEU A 7 7.43 5.50 5.94
C LEU A 7 7.27 4.26 5.06
N HIS A 8 8.01 3.21 5.38
CA HIS A 8 8.03 1.96 4.65
C HIS A 8 7.57 0.83 5.56
N ILE A 9 6.55 0.11 5.13
CA ILE A 9 5.86 -0.90 5.91
C ILE A 9 6.01 -2.22 5.17
N GLY A 10 6.53 -3.26 5.85
CA GLY A 10 6.70 -4.59 5.27
C GLY A 10 6.35 -5.67 6.29
N LEU A 11 5.39 -6.54 5.97
CA LEU A 11 4.94 -7.59 6.86
C LEU A 11 5.11 -8.96 6.21
N ASN A 12 6.00 -9.78 6.78
CA ASN A 12 6.15 -11.19 6.41
C ASN A 12 5.18 -12.11 7.16
N ALA A 13 4.42 -11.59 8.11
CA ALA A 13 3.38 -12.33 8.81
C ALA A 13 2.40 -11.38 9.52
N VAL A 14 1.23 -11.88 9.88
CA VAL A 14 0.25 -11.21 10.76
C VAL A 14 0.13 -11.96 12.08
N ASP A 15 -0.46 -11.33 13.12
CA ASP A 15 -0.64 -11.95 14.43
C ASP A 15 -1.65 -13.11 14.36
N PRO A 16 -1.23 -14.36 14.66
CA PRO A 16 -2.14 -15.48 14.71
C PRO A 16 -3.29 -15.34 15.72
N ALA A 17 -3.09 -14.55 16.76
CA ALA A 17 -4.14 -14.30 17.75
C ALA A 17 -5.31 -13.51 17.14
N SER A 18 -5.01 -12.53 16.31
CA SER A 18 -6.02 -11.72 15.60
C SER A 18 -6.61 -12.45 14.40
N TYR A 19 -5.76 -13.00 13.53
CA TYR A 19 -6.18 -13.52 12.23
C TYR A 19 -6.41 -15.04 12.19
N GLY A 20 -5.97 -15.77 13.22
CA GLY A 20 -6.13 -17.23 13.33
C GLY A 20 -4.95 -18.06 12.85
N ALA A 21 -4.07 -17.48 12.02
CA ALA A 21 -2.81 -18.06 11.57
C ALA A 21 -1.83 -16.93 11.18
N PRO A 22 -0.52 -17.19 11.08
CA PRO A 22 0.47 -16.17 10.74
C PRO A 22 0.40 -15.71 9.29
N PHE A 23 -0.16 -16.50 8.36
CA PHE A 23 -0.23 -16.22 6.93
C PHE A 23 1.09 -15.67 6.38
N GLU A 24 2.12 -16.52 6.39
CA GLU A 24 3.49 -16.10 6.11
C GLU A 24 3.71 -15.70 4.66
N LEU A 25 4.48 -14.62 4.47
CA LEU A 25 5.06 -14.13 3.22
C LEU A 25 6.58 -14.07 3.36
N ASN A 26 7.32 -13.92 2.25
CA ASN A 26 8.79 -13.96 2.30
C ASN A 26 9.42 -12.58 2.07
N ALA A 27 8.88 -11.79 1.15
CA ALA A 27 9.59 -10.69 0.52
C ALA A 27 9.25 -9.30 1.08
N CYS A 28 8.18 -9.17 1.88
CA CYS A 28 7.62 -7.85 2.22
C CYS A 28 8.56 -6.99 3.08
N GLU A 29 9.33 -7.60 3.98
CA GLU A 29 10.34 -6.86 4.75
C GLU A 29 11.49 -6.38 3.86
N ALA A 30 11.92 -7.19 2.89
CA ALA A 30 12.94 -6.80 1.92
C ALA A 30 12.42 -5.65 1.03
N ASP A 31 11.15 -5.71 0.59
CA ASP A 31 10.50 -4.64 -0.15
C ASP A 31 10.57 -3.31 0.62
N ALA A 32 10.20 -3.31 1.90
CA ALA A 32 10.26 -2.12 2.75
C ALA A 32 11.70 -1.58 2.91
N HIS A 33 12.68 -2.45 3.02
CA HIS A 33 14.08 -2.06 3.10
C HIS A 33 14.59 -1.44 1.80
N ASP A 34 14.22 -1.98 0.65
CA ASP A 34 14.61 -1.44 -0.66
C ASP A 34 13.95 -0.09 -0.93
N MET A 35 12.66 0.08 -0.61
CA MET A 35 11.98 1.37 -0.70
C MET A 35 12.63 2.41 0.22
N ARG A 36 13.01 2.03 1.45
CA ARG A 36 13.79 2.90 2.35
C ARG A 36 15.13 3.29 1.73
N ARG A 37 15.83 2.36 1.08
CA ARG A 37 17.11 2.63 0.40
C ARG A 37 16.94 3.69 -0.69
N ILE A 38 15.91 3.54 -1.54
CA ILE A 38 15.55 4.54 -2.55
C ILE A 38 15.27 5.90 -1.90
N ALA A 39 14.41 5.95 -0.89
CA ALA A 39 14.04 7.19 -0.20
C ALA A 39 15.28 7.89 0.38
N LYS A 40 16.16 7.16 1.04
CA LYS A 40 17.42 7.70 1.59
C LYS A 40 18.35 8.23 0.54
N ALA A 41 18.45 7.59 -0.61
CA ALA A 41 19.26 8.09 -1.73
C ALA A 41 18.75 9.44 -2.28
N GLN A 42 17.45 9.73 -2.08
CA GLN A 42 16.82 11.03 -2.38
C GLN A 42 16.83 11.99 -1.17
N GLY A 43 17.58 11.71 -0.12
CA GLY A 43 17.72 12.60 1.05
C GLY A 43 16.57 12.51 2.06
N ALA A 44 15.72 11.50 2.00
CA ALA A 44 14.59 11.35 2.92
C ALA A 44 15.00 11.01 4.36
N GLU A 45 14.28 11.58 5.33
CA GLU A 45 14.20 11.04 6.69
C GLU A 45 13.25 9.83 6.65
N ALA A 46 13.81 8.62 6.66
CA ALA A 46 13.10 7.38 6.38
C ALA A 46 12.91 6.52 7.63
N LYS A 47 11.66 6.14 7.93
CA LYS A 47 11.26 5.17 8.95
C LYS A 47 10.84 3.86 8.28
N VAL A 48 11.12 2.73 8.95
CA VAL A 48 10.66 1.39 8.56
C VAL A 48 9.86 0.80 9.72
N LEU A 49 8.79 0.09 9.39
CA LEU A 49 8.04 -0.77 10.30
C LEU A 49 7.98 -2.17 9.69
N LEU A 50 8.42 -3.17 10.42
CA LEU A 50 8.52 -4.55 9.95
C LEU A 50 7.67 -5.48 10.80
N THR A 51 6.94 -6.37 10.16
CA THR A 51 6.11 -7.43 10.75
C THR A 51 5.50 -7.03 12.09
N ALA A 52 6.03 -7.46 13.23
CA ALA A 52 5.45 -7.20 14.55
C ALA A 52 5.47 -5.71 14.98
N ASP A 53 6.36 -4.90 14.40
CA ASP A 53 6.40 -3.44 14.63
C ASP A 53 5.38 -2.69 13.77
N ALA A 54 4.85 -3.32 12.72
CA ALA A 54 3.89 -2.72 11.80
C ALA A 54 2.45 -2.87 12.33
N THR A 55 2.19 -2.32 13.52
CA THR A 55 0.86 -2.24 14.11
C THR A 55 0.08 -1.05 13.55
N CYS A 56 -1.26 -1.11 13.62
CA CYS A 56 -2.12 -0.02 13.18
C CYS A 56 -1.75 1.31 13.88
N ALA A 57 -1.52 1.27 15.19
CA ALA A 57 -1.11 2.45 15.94
C ALA A 57 0.24 3.02 15.47
N ALA A 58 1.24 2.16 15.21
CA ALA A 58 2.57 2.57 14.79
C ALA A 58 2.57 3.19 13.36
N VAL A 59 1.72 2.66 12.47
CA VAL A 59 1.54 3.20 11.12
C VAL A 59 0.88 4.57 11.17
N LEU A 60 -0.23 4.72 11.89
CA LEU A 60 -0.94 5.99 12.04
C LEU A 60 -0.06 7.04 12.73
N GLU A 61 0.70 6.68 13.75
CA GLU A 61 1.69 7.57 14.39
C GLU A 61 2.77 8.01 13.40
N GLY A 62 3.26 7.09 12.56
CA GLY A 62 4.23 7.40 11.52
C GLY A 62 3.73 8.44 10.52
N ILE A 63 2.48 8.29 10.04
CA ILE A 63 1.83 9.25 9.16
C ILE A 63 1.63 10.60 9.88
N ALA A 64 1.12 10.60 11.11
CA ALA A 64 0.91 11.80 11.91
C ALA A 64 2.24 12.54 12.21
N SER A 65 3.31 11.81 12.50
CA SER A 65 4.65 12.39 12.68
C SER A 65 5.17 13.05 11.39
N ALA A 66 4.85 12.49 10.22
CA ALA A 66 5.22 13.09 8.94
C ALA A 66 4.40 14.37 8.69
N SER A 67 3.07 14.30 8.81
CA SER A 67 2.17 15.41 8.55
C SER A 67 2.47 16.63 9.43
N SER A 68 2.81 16.42 10.71
CA SER A 68 3.15 17.51 11.63
C SER A 68 4.44 18.28 11.28
N ARG A 69 5.29 17.74 10.42
CA ARG A 69 6.61 18.30 10.08
C ARG A 69 6.76 18.74 8.63
N LEU A 70 5.91 18.24 7.73
CA LEU A 70 5.93 18.58 6.32
C LEU A 70 5.08 19.83 6.05
N LYS A 71 5.50 20.59 5.05
CA LYS A 71 4.89 21.85 4.63
C LYS A 71 4.70 21.85 3.12
N SER A 72 3.97 22.85 2.61
CA SER A 72 3.81 23.06 1.17
C SER A 72 5.16 22.97 0.44
N GLY A 73 5.21 22.20 -0.64
CA GLY A 73 6.40 21.87 -1.43
C GLY A 73 7.19 20.66 -0.95
N ASP A 74 6.95 20.16 0.26
CA ASP A 74 7.59 18.93 0.78
C ASP A 74 6.95 17.66 0.21
N LEU A 75 7.61 16.50 0.37
CA LEU A 75 7.16 15.21 -0.12
C LEU A 75 7.05 14.19 1.02
N PHE A 76 5.93 13.46 1.07
CA PHE A 76 5.77 12.24 1.85
C PHE A 76 5.78 11.02 0.93
N PHE A 77 6.66 10.05 1.21
CA PHE A 77 6.72 8.79 0.49
C PHE A 77 6.30 7.64 1.41
N LEU A 78 5.15 7.04 1.12
CA LEU A 78 4.56 5.95 1.90
C LEU A 78 4.59 4.67 1.07
N THR A 79 5.08 3.57 1.64
CA THR A 79 5.03 2.27 0.97
C THR A 79 4.51 1.19 1.90
N TYR A 80 3.72 0.29 1.36
CA TYR A 80 3.21 -0.90 2.02
C TYR A 80 3.50 -2.13 1.18
N SER A 81 4.01 -3.18 1.79
CA SER A 81 4.12 -4.51 1.24
C SER A 81 3.64 -5.53 2.28
N GLY A 82 2.60 -6.28 1.96
CA GLY A 82 1.95 -7.19 2.87
C GLY A 82 0.62 -7.71 2.33
N HIS A 83 -0.11 -8.43 3.16
CA HIS A 83 -1.46 -8.86 2.81
C HIS A 83 -2.44 -7.70 2.73
N GLY A 84 -3.24 -7.70 1.68
CA GLY A 84 -4.49 -6.95 1.65
C GLY A 84 -5.67 -7.79 2.10
N GLY A 85 -6.77 -7.14 2.42
CA GLY A 85 -8.01 -7.76 2.84
C GLY A 85 -9.22 -6.88 2.54
N GLN A 86 -10.37 -7.34 2.98
CA GLN A 86 -11.62 -6.58 2.94
C GLN A 86 -12.39 -6.79 4.23
N VAL A 87 -13.01 -5.73 4.72
CA VAL A 87 -13.93 -5.75 5.85
C VAL A 87 -15.29 -5.21 5.42
N GLN A 88 -16.32 -5.46 6.24
CA GLN A 88 -17.63 -4.89 5.98
C GLN A 88 -17.55 -3.36 6.07
N ASP A 89 -18.09 -2.68 5.08
CA ASP A 89 -18.31 -1.24 5.08
C ASP A 89 -19.16 -0.84 6.30
N VAL A 90 -18.66 0.11 7.09
CA VAL A 90 -19.28 0.52 8.38
C VAL A 90 -20.00 1.84 8.24
N ASP A 91 -19.74 2.65 7.24
CA ASP A 91 -20.29 4.00 7.05
C ASP A 91 -21.20 4.15 5.82
N GLY A 92 -21.18 3.17 4.91
CA GLY A 92 -22.15 3.03 3.83
C GLY A 92 -21.77 3.83 2.57
N ASP A 93 -20.50 4.15 2.36
CA ASP A 93 -20.03 4.85 1.17
C ASP A 93 -19.66 3.91 0.01
N GLU A 94 -19.38 2.62 0.28
CA GLU A 94 -19.12 1.60 -0.73
C GLU A 94 -20.43 1.04 -1.32
N GLN A 95 -20.78 1.53 -2.54
CA GLN A 95 -22.06 1.19 -3.19
C GLN A 95 -22.02 -0.12 -3.98
N ASP A 96 -20.82 -0.59 -4.39
CA ASP A 96 -20.68 -1.70 -5.32
C ASP A 96 -20.71 -3.06 -4.60
N ASP A 97 -19.92 -3.27 -3.56
CA ASP A 97 -19.82 -4.56 -2.86
C ASP A 97 -19.99 -4.45 -1.34
N GLN A 98 -20.10 -3.25 -0.78
CA GLN A 98 -20.27 -2.97 0.66
C GLN A 98 -19.08 -3.45 1.51
N LEU A 99 -17.86 -3.35 0.96
CA LEU A 99 -16.64 -3.77 1.61
C LEU A 99 -15.56 -2.68 1.50
N ASP A 100 -14.99 -2.28 2.63
CA ASP A 100 -13.80 -1.45 2.71
C ASP A 100 -12.56 -2.27 2.37
N GLU A 101 -11.67 -1.74 1.55
CA GLU A 101 -10.36 -2.32 1.29
C GLU A 101 -9.39 -2.06 2.45
N THR A 102 -8.51 -3.03 2.74
CA THR A 102 -7.66 -2.92 3.92
C THR A 102 -6.22 -3.32 3.68
N TRP A 103 -5.28 -2.66 4.38
CA TRP A 103 -3.98 -3.21 4.69
C TRP A 103 -4.08 -4.09 5.94
N CYS A 104 -3.68 -5.36 5.82
CA CYS A 104 -3.64 -6.27 6.95
C CYS A 104 -2.34 -6.03 7.74
N LEU A 105 -2.41 -5.17 8.77
CA LEU A 105 -1.28 -4.90 9.64
C LEU A 105 -1.12 -6.02 10.68
N PHE A 106 -0.07 -5.98 11.47
CA PHE A 106 0.24 -7.10 12.37
C PHE A 106 -0.89 -7.42 13.34
N ASP A 107 -1.46 -6.41 13.97
CA ASP A 107 -2.48 -6.52 15.02
C ASP A 107 -3.92 -6.43 14.52
N THR A 108 -4.19 -5.62 13.51
CA THR A 108 -5.54 -5.35 12.98
C THR A 108 -5.47 -4.83 11.55
N GLN A 109 -6.60 -4.77 10.86
CA GLN A 109 -6.66 -4.18 9.52
C GLN A 109 -6.78 -2.66 9.58
N LEU A 110 -6.14 -1.98 8.64
CA LEU A 110 -6.23 -0.53 8.42
C LEU A 110 -7.01 -0.31 7.13
N ARG A 111 -8.21 0.27 7.21
CA ARG A 111 -9.06 0.56 6.07
C ARG A 111 -8.48 1.70 5.24
N ASP A 112 -8.82 1.75 3.97
CA ASP A 112 -8.53 2.89 3.10
C ASP A 112 -9.12 4.20 3.64
N ASP A 113 -10.29 4.18 4.26
CA ASP A 113 -10.88 5.28 5.02
C ASP A 113 -10.02 5.77 6.18
N ASP A 114 -9.43 4.86 6.94
CA ASP A 114 -8.50 5.21 8.02
C ASP A 114 -7.23 5.86 7.44
N ILE A 115 -6.77 5.38 6.29
CA ILE A 115 -5.64 5.97 5.55
C ILE A 115 -6.03 7.36 5.05
N ASN A 116 -7.19 7.53 4.42
CA ASN A 116 -7.71 8.81 3.96
C ASN A 116 -7.80 9.83 5.10
N THR A 117 -8.32 9.40 6.25
CA THR A 117 -8.38 10.21 7.48
C THR A 117 -6.99 10.65 7.94
N ALA A 118 -6.02 9.76 7.93
CA ALA A 118 -4.63 10.07 8.29
C ALA A 118 -4.00 11.04 7.27
N LEU A 119 -4.22 10.82 5.98
CA LEU A 119 -3.71 11.70 4.90
C LEU A 119 -4.35 13.08 4.90
N ALA A 120 -5.60 13.24 5.37
CA ALA A 120 -6.27 14.53 5.52
C ALA A 120 -5.57 15.45 6.54
N SER A 121 -4.68 14.93 7.38
CA SER A 121 -3.85 15.72 8.30
C SER A 121 -2.72 16.51 7.62
N PHE A 122 -2.38 16.19 6.37
CA PHE A 122 -1.37 16.95 5.63
C PHE A 122 -1.92 18.29 5.13
N VAL A 123 -1.09 19.32 5.20
CA VAL A 123 -1.45 20.65 4.71
C VAL A 123 -1.40 20.71 3.18
N GLU A 124 -2.13 21.67 2.62
CA GLU A 124 -2.13 21.96 1.19
C GLU A 124 -0.73 22.21 0.64
N GLY A 125 -0.45 21.69 -0.55
CA GLY A 125 0.82 21.77 -1.24
C GLY A 125 1.87 20.75 -0.78
N VAL A 126 1.58 19.89 0.21
CA VAL A 126 2.37 18.68 0.43
C VAL A 126 2.06 17.68 -0.69
N ARG A 127 3.11 17.02 -1.20
CA ARG A 127 2.98 15.98 -2.21
C ARG A 127 3.10 14.61 -1.54
N ILE A 128 2.28 13.65 -1.96
CA ILE A 128 2.27 12.29 -1.42
C ILE A 128 2.50 11.30 -2.57
N LEU A 129 3.56 10.50 -2.48
CA LEU A 129 3.73 9.32 -3.31
C LEU A 129 3.45 8.10 -2.43
N MET A 130 2.50 7.28 -2.85
CA MET A 130 2.11 6.08 -2.14
C MET A 130 2.27 4.87 -3.06
N LEU A 131 2.93 3.81 -2.58
CA LEU A 131 3.03 2.52 -3.26
C LEU A 131 2.42 1.45 -2.37
N SER A 132 1.53 0.62 -2.92
CA SER A 132 0.89 -0.48 -2.19
C SER A 132 1.07 -1.79 -2.94
N ASP A 133 1.98 -2.66 -2.46
CA ASP A 133 2.18 -4.01 -2.96
C ASP A 133 1.34 -5.00 -2.15
N SER A 134 0.03 -4.95 -2.38
CA SER A 134 -0.99 -5.78 -1.73
C SER A 134 -2.18 -5.97 -2.66
N CYS A 135 -3.07 -6.92 -2.30
CA CYS A 135 -4.29 -7.21 -3.05
C CYS A 135 -5.51 -6.95 -2.18
N HIS A 136 -6.46 -6.21 -2.71
CA HIS A 136 -7.67 -5.85 -1.98
C HIS A 136 -8.92 -6.63 -2.43
N SER A 137 -8.97 -7.16 -3.66
CA SER A 137 -10.20 -7.69 -4.28
C SER A 137 -10.77 -8.96 -3.65
N GLY A 138 -12.03 -8.91 -3.27
CA GLY A 138 -12.86 -10.03 -2.80
C GLY A 138 -13.40 -10.95 -3.90
N THR A 139 -13.32 -10.59 -5.17
CA THR A 139 -14.09 -11.18 -6.25
C THR A 139 -13.40 -12.24 -7.10
N VAL A 140 -12.10 -12.48 -6.94
CA VAL A 140 -11.38 -13.55 -7.67
C VAL A 140 -11.50 -14.86 -6.90
N SER A 141 -12.67 -15.44 -6.77
CA SER A 141 -12.72 -16.83 -6.37
C SER A 141 -14.07 -17.53 -6.47
N ARG A 142 -14.56 -17.68 -7.67
CA ARG A 142 -15.44 -18.82 -7.95
C ARG A 142 -14.77 -19.90 -8.82
N GLY A 143 -13.45 -19.84 -9.03
CA GLY A 143 -12.76 -20.72 -9.94
C GLY A 143 -11.47 -21.37 -9.47
N ILE A 144 -10.85 -20.91 -8.39
CA ILE A 144 -9.65 -21.57 -7.86
C ILE A 144 -9.98 -22.05 -6.44
N ALA A 145 -10.66 -23.20 -6.33
CA ALA A 145 -10.46 -24.05 -5.19
C ALA A 145 -8.98 -24.43 -5.23
N LEU A 146 -8.18 -23.86 -4.32
CA LEU A 146 -6.81 -24.34 -4.10
C LEU A 146 -6.94 -25.82 -3.77
N ASP A 147 -6.52 -26.67 -4.73
CA ASP A 147 -6.35 -28.10 -4.48
C ASP A 147 -5.28 -28.18 -3.40
N ARG A 148 -5.66 -28.65 -2.21
CA ARG A 148 -4.82 -28.63 -0.99
C ARG A 148 -3.54 -29.48 -1.10
N ASP A 149 -3.29 -30.08 -2.26
CA ASP A 149 -2.16 -30.96 -2.51
C ASP A 149 -1.04 -30.38 -3.39
N GLU A 150 -1.21 -29.18 -3.99
CA GLU A 150 -0.08 -28.48 -4.59
C GLU A 150 0.64 -27.71 -3.49
N LYS A 151 1.87 -28.12 -3.17
CA LYS A 151 2.83 -27.30 -2.41
C LYS A 151 3.03 -26.00 -3.17
N LEU A 152 2.21 -24.96 -2.82
CA LEU A 152 2.58 -23.59 -3.13
C LEU A 152 3.95 -23.36 -2.49
N THR A 153 4.95 -23.21 -3.31
CA THR A 153 6.21 -22.66 -2.83
C THR A 153 5.89 -21.26 -2.36
N THR A 154 6.34 -20.87 -1.17
CA THR A 154 6.16 -19.54 -0.57
C THR A 154 6.51 -18.39 -1.54
N ALA A 155 7.36 -18.64 -2.52
CA ALA A 155 7.79 -17.74 -3.59
C ALA A 155 6.70 -17.24 -4.56
N SER A 156 5.47 -17.71 -4.47
CA SER A 156 4.35 -17.26 -5.31
C SER A 156 3.04 -17.10 -4.52
N ALA A 157 3.13 -16.91 -3.22
CA ALA A 157 1.95 -16.72 -2.39
C ALA A 157 1.23 -15.40 -2.76
N PRO A 158 -0.11 -15.42 -2.86
CA PRO A 158 -0.87 -14.19 -3.08
C PRO A 158 -0.79 -13.28 -1.85
N LYS A 159 -0.52 -12.00 -2.04
CA LYS A 159 -0.51 -10.99 -0.97
C LYS A 159 -1.94 -10.60 -0.54
N ARG A 160 -2.72 -11.61 -0.18
CA ARG A 160 -4.11 -11.47 0.24
C ARG A 160 -4.47 -12.45 1.33
N LEU A 161 -5.18 -11.98 2.37
CA LEU A 161 -5.73 -12.87 3.39
C LEU A 161 -7.03 -13.56 2.92
N PRO A 162 -7.26 -14.81 3.37
CA PRO A 162 -8.57 -15.44 3.24
C PRO A 162 -9.67 -14.62 3.94
N LEU A 163 -10.86 -14.60 3.36
CA LEU A 163 -12.00 -13.81 3.86
C LEU A 163 -12.44 -14.23 5.28
N ASP A 164 -12.24 -15.48 5.67
CA ASP A 164 -12.53 -15.96 7.03
C ASP A 164 -11.54 -15.39 8.06
N ALA A 165 -10.27 -15.18 7.67
CA ALA A 165 -9.27 -14.55 8.53
C ALA A 165 -9.59 -13.05 8.75
N THR A 166 -9.91 -12.31 7.69
CA THR A 166 -10.27 -10.89 7.80
C THR A 166 -11.58 -10.69 8.56
N LYS A 167 -12.59 -11.55 8.34
CA LYS A 167 -13.83 -11.53 9.11
C LYS A 167 -13.61 -11.87 10.59
N ARG A 168 -12.72 -12.82 10.89
CA ARG A 168 -12.39 -13.16 12.27
C ARG A 168 -11.78 -11.96 12.99
N GLU A 169 -10.80 -11.34 12.38
CA GLU A 169 -10.13 -10.16 12.92
C GLU A 169 -11.13 -9.02 13.13
N PHE A 170 -11.95 -8.71 12.11
CA PHE A 170 -12.98 -7.68 12.20
C PHE A 170 -13.95 -7.93 13.37
N ALA A 171 -14.41 -9.17 13.56
CA ALA A 171 -15.33 -9.51 14.65
C ALA A 171 -14.70 -9.30 16.04
N GLN A 172 -13.38 -9.51 16.18
CA GLN A 172 -12.65 -9.25 17.43
C GLN A 172 -12.46 -7.76 17.70
N HIS A 173 -12.35 -6.94 16.68
CA HIS A 173 -12.04 -5.52 16.78
C HIS A 173 -13.21 -4.60 16.33
N ALA A 174 -14.42 -5.13 16.15
CA ALA A 174 -15.57 -4.41 15.62
C ALA A 174 -15.83 -3.05 16.31
N GLN A 175 -15.68 -2.98 17.64
CA GLN A 175 -15.83 -1.74 18.38
C GLN A 175 -14.79 -0.68 17.99
N GLN A 176 -13.58 -1.08 17.62
CA GLN A 176 -12.54 -0.14 17.18
C GLN A 176 -12.91 0.43 15.81
N TYR A 177 -13.37 -0.41 14.87
CA TYR A 177 -13.80 0.04 13.54
C TYR A 177 -14.96 1.04 13.63
N HIS A 178 -15.98 0.74 14.41
CA HIS A 178 -17.11 1.65 14.63
C HIS A 178 -16.73 2.95 15.37
N SER A 179 -15.65 2.98 16.11
CA SER A 179 -15.21 4.18 16.85
C SER A 179 -14.29 5.10 16.04
N ARG A 180 -13.73 4.64 14.91
CA ARG A 180 -12.89 5.44 14.03
C ARG A 180 -13.77 6.37 13.20
N GLY A 181 -13.49 7.67 13.28
CA GLY A 181 -14.16 8.64 12.42
C GLY A 181 -13.64 8.54 11.00
N VAL A 182 -14.52 8.70 10.03
CA VAL A 182 -14.17 8.69 8.61
C VAL A 182 -14.08 10.12 8.07
N VAL A 183 -13.04 10.40 7.32
CA VAL A 183 -12.86 11.65 6.58
C VAL A 183 -12.84 11.30 5.09
N PRO A 184 -13.78 11.84 4.30
CA PRO A 184 -13.85 11.49 2.88
C PRO A 184 -12.57 11.91 2.14
N GLN A 185 -12.16 11.16 1.16
CA GLN A 185 -11.00 11.42 0.30
C GLN A 185 -10.98 12.87 -0.22
N SER A 186 -12.16 13.42 -0.51
CA SER A 186 -12.30 14.81 -0.98
C SER A 186 -11.86 15.87 0.03
N ALA A 187 -11.69 15.54 1.30
CA ALA A 187 -11.20 16.45 2.34
C ALA A 187 -9.66 16.49 2.43
N ILE A 188 -8.96 15.58 1.77
CA ILE A 188 -7.49 15.59 1.68
C ILE A 188 -7.06 16.83 0.89
N LYS A 189 -6.23 17.66 1.51
CA LYS A 189 -5.72 18.91 0.94
C LYS A 189 -4.38 18.74 0.22
N ALA A 190 -3.62 17.71 0.60
CA ALA A 190 -2.38 17.35 -0.06
C ALA A 190 -2.68 16.80 -1.45
N THR A 191 -1.71 16.88 -2.36
CA THR A 191 -1.78 16.26 -3.67
C THR A 191 -1.05 14.93 -3.62
N GLY A 192 -1.62 13.85 -4.19
CA GLY A 192 -0.94 12.56 -4.11
C GLY A 192 -1.24 11.60 -5.24
N VAL A 193 -0.26 10.74 -5.50
CA VAL A 193 -0.31 9.62 -6.44
C VAL A 193 -0.20 8.33 -5.66
N LEU A 194 -1.11 7.40 -5.92
CA LEU A 194 -1.02 6.00 -5.50
C LEU A 194 -0.71 5.14 -6.72
N ILE A 195 0.28 4.26 -6.58
CA ILE A 195 0.49 3.15 -7.50
C ILE A 195 0.31 1.85 -6.69
N SER A 196 -0.72 1.09 -7.00
CA SER A 196 -0.99 -0.22 -6.39
C SER A 196 -0.49 -1.35 -7.28
N GLY A 197 -0.07 -2.48 -6.66
CA GLY A 197 0.54 -3.61 -7.34
C GLY A 197 -0.40 -4.40 -8.25
N CYS A 198 -1.71 -4.25 -8.08
CA CYS A 198 -2.73 -4.89 -8.92
C CYS A 198 -4.02 -4.07 -8.95
N ARG A 199 -4.90 -4.38 -9.90
CA ARG A 199 -6.29 -3.88 -9.92
C ARG A 199 -7.15 -4.69 -8.96
N ASP A 200 -8.32 -4.17 -8.64
CA ASP A 200 -9.24 -4.72 -7.64
C ASP A 200 -9.67 -6.19 -7.89
N ASN A 201 -9.61 -6.66 -9.10
CA ASN A 201 -9.93 -8.04 -9.49
C ASN A 201 -8.70 -8.95 -9.71
N GLN A 202 -7.52 -8.54 -9.30
CA GLN A 202 -6.27 -9.26 -9.50
C GLN A 202 -5.53 -9.48 -8.18
N THR A 203 -4.46 -10.27 -8.23
CA THR A 203 -3.66 -10.63 -7.05
C THR A 203 -2.20 -10.22 -7.26
N SER A 204 -1.63 -9.43 -6.35
CA SER A 204 -0.20 -9.19 -6.27
C SER A 204 0.51 -10.43 -5.74
N GLN A 205 1.63 -10.76 -6.34
CA GLN A 205 2.40 -11.98 -6.05
C GLN A 205 3.57 -11.65 -5.13
N ASP A 206 3.75 -12.47 -4.09
CA ASP A 206 4.99 -12.49 -3.32
C ASP A 206 6.15 -13.05 -4.15
N GLY A 207 7.37 -13.00 -3.66
CA GLY A 207 8.56 -13.48 -4.35
C GLY A 207 9.62 -14.01 -3.39
N ASP A 208 10.72 -14.52 -3.95
CA ASP A 208 11.83 -15.05 -3.15
C ASP A 208 12.66 -13.94 -2.48
N VAL A 209 12.78 -12.79 -3.12
CA VAL A 209 13.60 -11.65 -2.65
C VAL A 209 12.74 -10.40 -2.50
N ASN A 210 11.99 -10.05 -3.55
CA ASN A 210 11.02 -8.96 -3.57
C ASN A 210 9.70 -9.46 -4.13
N GLY A 211 8.58 -8.86 -3.71
CA GLY A 211 7.30 -9.04 -4.37
C GLY A 211 7.37 -8.63 -5.84
N ALA A 212 6.55 -9.25 -6.69
CA ALA A 212 6.62 -9.03 -8.15
C ALA A 212 6.48 -7.55 -8.54
N PHE A 213 5.55 -6.81 -7.91
CA PHE A 213 5.40 -5.38 -8.14
C PHE A 213 6.63 -4.59 -7.70
N THR A 214 7.13 -4.86 -6.49
CA THR A 214 8.31 -4.17 -5.96
C THR A 214 9.55 -4.46 -6.81
N ALA A 215 9.77 -5.71 -7.22
CA ALA A 215 10.87 -6.07 -8.12
C ALA A 215 10.79 -5.32 -9.47
N ALA A 216 9.60 -5.24 -10.05
CA ALA A 216 9.38 -4.50 -11.29
C ALA A 216 9.60 -2.99 -11.10
N PHE A 217 9.15 -2.42 -9.97
CA PHE A 217 9.39 -1.01 -9.61
C PHE A 217 10.90 -0.72 -9.48
N LEU A 218 11.65 -1.56 -8.76
CA LEU A 218 13.09 -1.43 -8.59
C LEU A 218 13.82 -1.47 -9.95
N SER A 219 13.42 -2.39 -10.81
CA SER A 219 13.96 -2.52 -12.16
C SER A 219 13.69 -1.28 -13.01
N ALA A 220 12.46 -0.74 -12.96
CA ALA A 220 12.08 0.48 -13.69
C ALA A 220 12.76 1.72 -13.12
N TRP A 221 13.04 1.76 -11.80
CA TRP A 221 13.70 2.88 -11.14
C TRP A 221 15.19 3.02 -11.47
N GLU A 222 15.85 1.91 -11.90
CA GLU A 222 17.24 1.87 -12.36
C GLU A 222 18.22 2.55 -11.37
N ASP A 223 18.11 2.22 -10.06
CA ASP A 223 18.90 2.83 -8.98
C ASP A 223 18.86 4.38 -8.93
N GLY A 224 17.80 4.98 -9.49
CA GLY A 224 17.61 6.43 -9.56
C GLY A 224 17.99 7.05 -10.90
N ASP A 225 18.35 6.26 -11.89
CA ASP A 225 18.63 6.74 -13.24
C ASP A 225 17.37 6.97 -14.08
N PHE A 226 16.21 6.46 -13.64
CA PHE A 226 14.94 6.78 -14.26
C PHE A 226 14.70 8.30 -14.34
N LYS A 227 14.30 8.81 -15.51
CA LYS A 227 14.14 10.26 -15.76
C LYS A 227 12.72 10.68 -16.10
N GLY A 228 11.83 9.71 -16.31
CA GLY A 228 10.45 9.96 -16.70
C GLY A 228 9.57 10.48 -15.53
N ASP A 229 8.32 10.73 -15.83
CA ASP A 229 7.30 11.12 -14.85
C ASP A 229 6.63 9.90 -14.17
N HIS A 230 5.63 10.15 -13.32
CA HIS A 230 4.93 9.07 -12.61
C HIS A 230 4.17 8.14 -13.57
N SER A 231 3.59 8.67 -14.64
CA SER A 231 2.86 7.87 -15.63
C SER A 231 3.81 6.99 -16.44
N GLU A 232 4.97 7.50 -16.79
CA GLU A 232 6.01 6.74 -17.50
C GLU A 232 6.62 5.67 -16.60
N LEU A 233 6.82 5.95 -15.29
CA LEU A 233 7.27 4.95 -14.33
C LEU A 233 6.23 3.83 -14.18
N HIS A 234 4.95 4.18 -14.02
CA HIS A 234 3.87 3.20 -13.97
C HIS A 234 3.83 2.33 -15.23
N ALA A 235 3.92 2.94 -16.43
CA ALA A 235 3.92 2.21 -17.68
C ALA A 235 5.13 1.25 -17.80
N ALA A 236 6.32 1.66 -17.31
CA ALA A 236 7.51 0.81 -17.27
C ALA A 236 7.30 -0.40 -16.35
N VAL A 237 6.73 -0.20 -15.15
CA VAL A 237 6.42 -1.29 -14.21
C VAL A 237 5.42 -2.28 -14.83
N VAL A 238 4.33 -1.79 -15.43
CA VAL A 238 3.35 -2.63 -16.13
C VAL A 238 4.00 -3.46 -17.23
N LYS A 239 4.89 -2.84 -18.02
CA LYS A 239 5.61 -3.52 -19.09
C LYS A 239 6.51 -4.64 -18.56
N ILE A 240 7.29 -4.39 -17.51
CA ILE A 240 8.18 -5.37 -16.90
C ILE A 240 7.40 -6.56 -16.36
N LEU A 241 6.31 -6.34 -15.63
CA LEU A 241 5.45 -7.42 -15.12
C LEU A 241 4.88 -8.27 -16.24
N LYS A 242 4.42 -7.64 -17.32
CA LYS A 242 3.91 -8.37 -18.49
C LYS A 242 5.01 -9.19 -19.20
N GLU A 243 6.22 -8.67 -19.32
CA GLU A 243 7.37 -9.38 -19.91
C GLU A 243 7.82 -10.57 -19.06
N GLN A 244 7.50 -10.56 -17.77
CA GLN A 244 7.76 -11.64 -16.82
C GLN A 244 6.55 -12.59 -16.64
N ASP A 245 5.54 -12.50 -17.50
CA ASP A 245 4.32 -13.32 -17.49
C ASP A 245 3.47 -13.22 -16.22
N TYR A 246 3.57 -12.09 -15.47
CA TYR A 246 2.64 -11.81 -14.38
C TYR A 246 1.30 -11.31 -14.91
N GLU A 247 0.20 -11.85 -14.37
CA GLU A 247 -1.16 -11.42 -14.71
C GLU A 247 -1.57 -10.12 -14.01
N GLN A 248 -0.87 -9.74 -12.93
CA GLN A 248 -1.16 -8.50 -12.19
C GLN A 248 -0.85 -7.26 -13.04
N VAL A 249 -1.76 -6.30 -12.99
CA VAL A 249 -1.62 -5.00 -13.67
C VAL A 249 -1.68 -3.89 -12.62
N PRO A 250 -0.57 -3.22 -12.33
CA PRO A 250 -0.55 -2.07 -11.45
C PRO A 250 -1.60 -1.02 -11.83
N ASN A 251 -2.19 -0.39 -10.83
CA ASN A 251 -3.12 0.72 -11.00
C ASN A 251 -2.47 2.03 -10.56
N LEU A 252 -2.76 3.13 -11.26
CA LEU A 252 -2.31 4.48 -10.90
C LEU A 252 -3.51 5.37 -10.73
N GLN A 253 -3.63 5.99 -9.55
CA GLN A 253 -4.76 6.83 -9.19
C GLN A 253 -4.33 7.97 -8.24
N THR A 254 -5.21 8.94 -8.05
CA THR A 254 -5.02 9.98 -7.03
C THR A 254 -5.37 9.46 -5.63
N VAL A 255 -4.69 9.99 -4.61
CA VAL A 255 -5.10 9.79 -3.20
C VAL A 255 -5.99 10.94 -2.68
N ALA A 256 -6.34 11.90 -3.53
CA ALA A 256 -7.14 13.07 -3.16
C ALA A 256 -8.06 13.46 -4.30
N LYS A 257 -7.82 14.61 -4.95
CA LYS A 257 -8.62 15.13 -6.06
C LYS A 257 -7.83 15.12 -7.36
N GLU A 258 -8.51 14.82 -8.45
CA GLU A 258 -7.96 14.99 -9.80
C GLU A 258 -8.08 16.45 -10.26
N ASP A 259 -7.27 17.31 -9.68
CA ASP A 259 -7.19 18.73 -10.01
C ASP A 259 -5.89 19.08 -10.79
N ASP A 260 -5.63 20.35 -11.00
CA ASP A 260 -4.44 20.79 -11.73
C ASP A 260 -3.16 20.52 -10.94
N ALA A 261 -3.20 20.57 -9.60
CA ALA A 261 -2.06 20.23 -8.75
C ALA A 261 -1.70 18.74 -8.88
N PHE A 262 -2.71 17.85 -8.98
CA PHE A 262 -2.48 16.43 -9.26
C PHE A 262 -1.83 16.23 -10.63
N LYS A 263 -2.32 16.90 -11.68
CA LYS A 263 -1.73 16.79 -13.03
C LYS A 263 -0.28 17.30 -13.07
N GLU A 264 0.00 18.42 -12.38
CA GLU A 264 1.35 18.95 -12.25
C GLU A 264 2.27 17.98 -11.50
N PHE A 265 1.78 17.35 -10.42
CA PHE A 265 2.57 16.37 -9.67
C PHE A 265 2.78 15.09 -10.49
N LEU A 266 1.75 14.61 -11.19
CA LEU A 266 1.82 13.43 -12.05
C LEU A 266 2.90 13.58 -13.15
N ALA A 267 3.04 14.77 -13.71
CA ALA A 267 4.05 15.11 -14.72
C ALA A 267 5.47 15.36 -14.16
N GLN A 268 5.67 15.24 -12.86
CA GLN A 268 7.01 15.33 -12.25
C GLN A 268 7.69 13.97 -12.19
N ARG A 269 9.02 14.00 -12.18
CA ARG A 269 9.78 12.80 -11.85
C ARG A 269 9.45 12.36 -10.41
N PRO A 270 9.13 11.08 -10.17
CA PRO A 270 8.91 10.58 -8.83
C PRO A 270 10.09 10.88 -7.90
N LEU A 271 9.78 11.19 -6.63
CA LEU A 271 10.76 11.52 -5.60
C LEU A 271 11.65 12.74 -5.91
N ASN A 272 11.25 13.59 -6.87
CA ASN A 272 11.95 14.85 -7.14
C ASN A 272 11.63 15.88 -6.04
N ILE A 273 12.68 16.57 -5.54
CA ILE A 273 12.59 17.50 -4.40
C ILE A 273 12.88 18.93 -4.86
#